data_39b54969677c8db02c0fb7516240d8ce
#
_entry.id   39b54969677c8db02c0fb7516240d8ce
#
_cell.length_a   1.000
_cell.length_b   1.000
_cell.length_c   1.000
_cell.angle_alpha   90.00
_cell.angle_beta   90.00
_cell.angle_gamma   90.00
#
_symmetry.space_group_name_H-M   'P 1'
#
loop_
_entity.id
_entity.type
_entity.pdbx_description
1 polymer ?
#
loop_
_entity_poly.entity_id
_entity_poly.type
_entity_poly.pdbx_seq_one_letter_code
_entity_poly.pdbx_strand_id
1 'polypeptide(L)'
;GNYIDREIDIDIIAIDENNEFEAIETMDGKGQYAIPGLIDAHIHIESSMLTPYEFSRILLPHGITTVITDPHEIANVSGKDGLRFMIEDAKRAKMDILYMLPSSVPGTVFENAGAILTAEDLAEFIEEPTVLGLAEVMDYPAVLNGEDHILNKIKLAQASKMKIDGHASGLNAAQILGYRAAGIETDHECITAHEAMNRIEQGMYVLIREGSAAKNLKALIPAINAANARRFAFCTDDKHLDELIEEGSINHSVAMAIEEGLAPLQAIQIATLNAAECYQLNNKGALTSGFIADIILVEDVAKMNVSAVFKNGQLVAKDGVMCEAPANTTELKHSIVHSVQIPTIDKSQLAIPFKYGNVANVIEIMPDQITTKKKVAHVDVQNGVFIPCIEKDYLKLAVVERHHHLGNIGVAIVHGCGLKEGAVATTIAHDSHNAIVVGTNDDDMIKALEALQEMQGGLVIVRNGEVIASLSLPIAGLMTNEPADMVVPKLEEIHEAIHKIHPTLSYHF
;
A
#
# COMPACT_ATOMS: atom_id res chain seq x y z
N GLY A 1 -17.82 -23.17 -6.01
CA GLY A 1 -17.40 -22.81 -7.34
C GLY A 1 -17.20 -24.07 -8.18
N ASN A 2 -17.86 -24.16 -9.31
CA ASN A 2 -17.64 -25.27 -10.22
C ASN A 2 -16.56 -24.86 -11.20
N TYR A 3 -15.45 -25.58 -11.18
CA TYR A 3 -14.51 -25.62 -12.28
C TYR A 3 -15.22 -26.23 -13.46
N ILE A 4 -15.15 -25.56 -14.56
CA ILE A 4 -15.59 -26.12 -15.83
C ILE A 4 -14.33 -26.34 -16.66
N ASP A 5 -13.83 -27.58 -16.61
CA ASP A 5 -12.86 -28.11 -17.57
C ASP A 5 -13.62 -28.44 -18.86
N ARG A 6 -14.01 -27.41 -19.59
CA ARG A 6 -14.70 -27.48 -20.89
C ARG A 6 -14.28 -26.29 -21.71
N GLU A 7 -14.27 -26.46 -23.04
CA GLU A 7 -14.32 -25.32 -23.96
C GLU A 7 -15.54 -24.47 -23.58
N ILE A 8 -15.31 -23.24 -23.15
CA ILE A 8 -16.36 -22.32 -22.75
C ILE A 8 -16.42 -21.23 -23.81
N ASP A 9 -17.53 -21.18 -24.51
CA ASP A 9 -17.96 -19.97 -25.16
C ASP A 9 -18.51 -19.05 -24.07
N ILE A 10 -17.95 -17.84 -23.93
CA ILE A 10 -18.47 -16.84 -23.01
C ILE A 10 -19.61 -16.13 -23.70
N ASP A 11 -20.83 -16.46 -23.29
CA ASP A 11 -22.01 -15.76 -23.70
C ASP A 11 -22.36 -14.64 -22.74
N ILE A 12 -22.31 -13.40 -23.20
CA ILE A 12 -22.88 -12.28 -22.47
C ILE A 12 -24.40 -12.32 -22.73
N ILE A 13 -25.15 -12.75 -21.72
CA ILE A 13 -26.56 -12.97 -21.81
C ILE A 13 -27.34 -11.75 -21.33
N ALA A 14 -28.14 -11.15 -22.17
CA ALA A 14 -29.21 -10.25 -21.76
C ALA A 14 -30.51 -11.02 -21.58
N ILE A 15 -31.32 -10.64 -20.58
CA ILE A 15 -32.67 -11.12 -20.40
C ILE A 15 -33.60 -10.04 -20.96
N ASP A 16 -34.37 -10.37 -21.98
CA ASP A 16 -35.36 -9.46 -22.53
C ASP A 16 -36.66 -9.39 -21.66
N GLU A 17 -37.57 -8.50 -22.01
CA GLU A 17 -38.86 -8.31 -21.31
C GLU A 17 -39.72 -9.58 -21.25
N ASN A 18 -39.44 -10.59 -22.09
CA ASN A 18 -40.15 -11.86 -22.17
C ASN A 18 -39.48 -12.99 -21.40
N ASN A 19 -38.38 -12.72 -20.66
CA ASN A 19 -37.47 -13.69 -20.02
C ASN A 19 -36.82 -14.68 -21.01
N GLU A 20 -36.64 -14.29 -22.25
CA GLU A 20 -35.85 -15.03 -23.22
C GLU A 20 -34.38 -14.64 -23.09
N PHE A 21 -33.47 -15.63 -23.13
CA PHE A 21 -32.04 -15.42 -23.07
C PHE A 21 -31.48 -15.28 -24.48
N GLU A 22 -30.98 -14.11 -24.82
CA GLU A 22 -30.28 -13.87 -26.07
C GLU A 22 -28.87 -13.46 -25.79
N ALA A 23 -27.88 -14.13 -26.42
CA ALA A 23 -26.50 -13.73 -26.37
C ALA A 23 -26.32 -12.41 -27.13
N ILE A 24 -25.91 -11.34 -26.46
CA ILE A 24 -25.61 -10.06 -27.09
C ILE A 24 -24.29 -10.18 -27.89
N GLU A 25 -23.34 -10.87 -27.33
CA GLU A 25 -22.02 -11.11 -27.93
C GLU A 25 -21.49 -12.48 -27.48
N THR A 26 -20.91 -13.23 -28.41
CA THR A 26 -20.23 -14.50 -28.15
C THR A 26 -18.75 -14.38 -28.47
N MET A 27 -17.91 -14.79 -27.57
CA MET A 27 -16.44 -14.81 -27.76
C MET A 27 -15.94 -16.24 -27.68
N ASP A 28 -15.19 -16.66 -28.71
CA ASP A 28 -14.43 -17.92 -28.70
C ASP A 28 -13.25 -17.79 -27.72
N GLY A 29 -13.27 -18.56 -26.64
CA GLY A 29 -12.23 -18.59 -25.61
C GLY A 29 -10.97 -19.32 -26.03
N LYS A 30 -10.94 -19.95 -27.23
CA LYS A 30 -9.76 -20.62 -27.84
C LYS A 30 -9.02 -21.59 -26.90
N GLY A 31 -9.78 -22.28 -26.05
CA GLY A 31 -9.21 -23.21 -25.05
C GLY A 31 -8.57 -22.54 -23.83
N GLN A 32 -8.79 -21.24 -23.61
CA GLN A 32 -8.37 -20.52 -22.41
C GLN A 32 -9.28 -20.84 -21.22
N TYR A 33 -8.78 -20.56 -20.03
CA TYR A 33 -9.56 -20.69 -18.80
C TYR A 33 -10.30 -19.38 -18.48
N ALA A 34 -11.60 -19.47 -18.26
CA ALA A 34 -12.37 -18.36 -17.72
C ALA A 34 -12.42 -18.48 -16.20
N ILE A 35 -11.96 -17.47 -15.48
CA ILE A 35 -11.99 -17.41 -14.02
C ILE A 35 -12.59 -16.07 -13.57
N PRO A 36 -13.09 -15.97 -12.32
CA PRO A 36 -13.58 -14.71 -11.79
C PRO A 36 -12.48 -13.65 -11.75
N GLY A 37 -12.86 -12.38 -11.88
CA GLY A 37 -11.95 -11.26 -11.66
C GLY A 37 -11.32 -11.32 -10.28
N LEU A 38 -10.01 -11.06 -10.21
CA LEU A 38 -9.22 -11.11 -8.99
C LEU A 38 -9.55 -9.93 -8.07
N ILE A 39 -9.44 -10.16 -6.77
CA ILE A 39 -9.72 -9.20 -5.71
C ILE A 39 -8.48 -9.05 -4.83
N ASP A 40 -7.95 -7.84 -4.74
CA ASP A 40 -6.93 -7.49 -3.74
C ASP A 40 -7.64 -7.14 -2.44
N ALA A 41 -7.38 -7.93 -1.39
CA ALA A 41 -8.12 -7.85 -0.14
C ALA A 41 -7.64 -6.72 0.79
N HIS A 42 -6.48 -6.14 0.56
CA HIS A 42 -5.95 -4.99 1.30
C HIS A 42 -4.78 -4.36 0.56
N ILE A 43 -4.87 -3.06 0.28
CA ILE A 43 -3.84 -2.31 -0.42
C ILE A 43 -3.85 -0.82 -0.03
N HIS A 44 -2.67 -0.19 -0.11
CA HIS A 44 -2.48 1.25 -0.08
C HIS A 44 -2.18 1.73 -1.51
N ILE A 45 -3.16 2.39 -2.15
CA ILE A 45 -2.99 2.87 -3.54
C ILE A 45 -1.87 3.91 -3.62
N GLU A 46 -1.70 4.71 -2.57
CA GLU A 46 -0.68 5.74 -2.43
C GLU A 46 0.73 5.19 -2.64
N SER A 47 1.01 3.97 -2.18
CA SER A 47 2.32 3.30 -2.35
C SER A 47 2.68 3.05 -3.82
N SER A 48 1.70 3.04 -4.72
CA SER A 48 1.94 3.03 -6.16
C SER A 48 2.38 4.38 -6.72
N MET A 49 2.29 5.45 -5.95
CA MET A 49 2.51 6.85 -6.34
C MET A 49 1.52 7.37 -7.39
N LEU A 50 0.49 6.61 -7.74
CA LEU A 50 -0.53 6.96 -8.72
C LEU A 50 -1.86 7.32 -8.06
N THR A 51 -2.68 8.12 -8.75
CA THR A 51 -4.07 8.33 -8.35
C THR A 51 -4.89 7.05 -8.52
N PRO A 52 -6.03 6.88 -7.82
CA PRO A 52 -6.89 5.69 -7.95
C PRO A 52 -7.27 5.36 -9.38
N TYR A 53 -7.53 6.37 -10.21
CA TYR A 53 -7.85 6.18 -11.61
C TYR A 53 -6.67 5.57 -12.40
N GLU A 54 -5.48 6.17 -12.33
CA GLU A 54 -4.30 5.68 -13.05
C GLU A 54 -3.86 4.31 -12.53
N PHE A 55 -3.90 4.09 -11.21
CA PHE A 55 -3.66 2.80 -10.59
C PHE A 55 -4.57 1.70 -11.18
N SER A 56 -5.85 1.98 -11.36
CA SER A 56 -6.80 1.02 -11.94
C SER A 56 -6.45 0.62 -13.37
N ARG A 57 -5.86 1.53 -14.14
CA ARG A 57 -5.44 1.28 -15.53
C ARG A 57 -4.24 0.35 -15.63
N ILE A 58 -3.39 0.34 -14.58
CA ILE A 58 -2.25 -0.58 -14.51
C ILE A 58 -2.70 -1.98 -14.10
N LEU A 59 -3.61 -2.10 -13.14
CA LEU A 59 -3.96 -3.40 -12.59
C LEU A 59 -5.06 -4.16 -13.34
N LEU A 60 -5.98 -3.47 -14.01
CA LEU A 60 -7.01 -4.14 -14.81
C LEU A 60 -6.43 -5.11 -15.86
N PRO A 61 -5.37 -4.76 -16.63
CA PRO A 61 -4.75 -5.69 -17.57
C PRO A 61 -4.18 -6.96 -16.93
N HIS A 62 -3.84 -6.92 -15.64
CA HIS A 62 -3.39 -8.08 -14.86
C HIS A 62 -4.57 -8.92 -14.28
N GLY A 63 -5.82 -8.53 -14.56
CA GLY A 63 -7.00 -9.27 -14.14
C GLY A 63 -7.54 -8.90 -12.76
N ILE A 64 -7.00 -7.87 -12.11
CA ILE A 64 -7.53 -7.36 -10.85
C ILE A 64 -8.71 -6.45 -11.15
N THR A 65 -9.92 -6.89 -10.78
CA THR A 65 -11.16 -6.17 -11.08
C THR A 65 -11.75 -5.45 -9.88
N THR A 66 -11.25 -5.75 -8.69
CA THR A 66 -11.70 -5.15 -7.43
C THR A 66 -10.51 -5.04 -6.47
N VAL A 67 -10.40 -3.92 -5.77
CA VAL A 67 -9.44 -3.73 -4.67
C VAL A 67 -10.16 -3.19 -3.44
N ILE A 68 -9.71 -3.60 -2.25
CA ILE A 68 -10.12 -3.04 -0.97
C ILE A 68 -8.93 -2.20 -0.46
N THR A 69 -9.11 -0.89 -0.43
CA THR A 69 -8.02 0.05 -0.10
C THR A 69 -8.25 0.74 1.24
N ASP A 70 -7.16 0.95 1.98
CA ASP A 70 -7.10 1.84 3.14
C ASP A 70 -6.33 3.11 2.77
N PRO A 71 -6.99 4.25 2.56
CA PRO A 71 -6.33 5.51 2.21
C PRO A 71 -5.84 6.28 3.45
N HIS A 72 -5.22 5.59 4.42
CA HIS A 72 -4.77 6.24 5.65
C HIS A 72 -3.56 7.16 5.42
N GLU A 73 -2.75 6.90 4.41
CA GLU A 73 -1.58 7.70 4.10
C GLU A 73 -1.96 9.13 3.69
N ILE A 74 -2.81 9.27 2.67
CA ILE A 74 -3.30 10.61 2.27
C ILE A 74 -4.15 11.24 3.37
N ALA A 75 -4.87 10.43 4.17
CA ALA A 75 -5.63 10.92 5.30
C ALA A 75 -4.74 11.49 6.41
N ASN A 76 -3.56 10.91 6.68
CA ASN A 76 -2.57 11.46 7.61
C ASN A 76 -2.03 12.82 7.16
N VAL A 77 -2.03 13.10 5.85
CA VAL A 77 -1.56 14.37 5.29
C VAL A 77 -2.70 15.40 5.15
N SER A 78 -3.80 15.00 4.53
CA SER A 78 -4.85 15.91 4.04
C SER A 78 -6.23 15.65 4.68
N GLY A 79 -6.32 14.78 5.66
CA GLY A 79 -7.54 14.47 6.41
C GLY A 79 -8.71 14.09 5.50
N LYS A 80 -9.89 14.66 5.81
CA LYS A 80 -11.13 14.41 5.05
C LYS A 80 -11.06 14.83 3.58
N ASP A 81 -10.27 15.83 3.25
CA ASP A 81 -10.11 16.26 1.85
C ASP A 81 -9.34 15.22 1.04
N GLY A 82 -8.34 14.57 1.66
CA GLY A 82 -7.64 13.42 1.07
C GLY A 82 -8.58 12.25 0.80
N LEU A 83 -9.39 11.86 1.79
CA LEU A 83 -10.40 10.80 1.62
C LEU A 83 -11.39 11.10 0.50
N ARG A 84 -11.92 12.34 0.45
CA ARG A 84 -12.84 12.75 -0.63
C ARG A 84 -12.16 12.69 -2.00
N PHE A 85 -10.90 13.11 -2.10
CA PHE A 85 -10.15 13.02 -3.35
C PHE A 85 -10.04 11.57 -3.83
N MET A 86 -9.62 10.64 -2.97
CA MET A 86 -9.48 9.23 -3.32
C MET A 86 -10.81 8.64 -3.84
N ILE A 87 -11.91 8.88 -3.12
CA ILE A 87 -13.25 8.40 -3.48
C ILE A 87 -13.73 9.01 -4.81
N GLU A 88 -13.55 10.32 -5.01
CA GLU A 88 -14.01 10.99 -6.22
C GLU A 88 -13.18 10.60 -7.46
N ASP A 89 -11.86 10.47 -7.33
CA ASP A 89 -11.02 10.04 -8.46
C ASP A 89 -11.31 8.59 -8.87
N ALA A 90 -11.59 7.72 -7.91
CA ALA A 90 -11.97 6.33 -8.14
C ALA A 90 -13.26 6.16 -8.95
N LYS A 91 -14.20 7.11 -8.90
CA LYS A 91 -15.45 7.06 -9.69
C LYS A 91 -15.23 7.03 -11.21
N ARG A 92 -14.05 7.40 -11.66
CA ARG A 92 -13.63 7.36 -13.07
C ARG A 92 -13.07 6.00 -13.48
N ALA A 93 -12.67 5.19 -12.52
CA ALA A 93 -12.08 3.88 -12.75
C ALA A 93 -13.14 2.87 -13.27
N LYS A 94 -12.70 1.95 -14.13
CA LYS A 94 -13.51 0.78 -14.49
C LYS A 94 -13.44 -0.32 -13.43
N MET A 95 -12.35 -0.33 -12.63
CA MET A 95 -12.16 -1.21 -11.49
C MET A 95 -13.08 -0.79 -10.34
N ASP A 96 -13.58 -1.73 -9.55
CA ASP A 96 -14.20 -1.40 -8.28
C ASP A 96 -13.11 -1.12 -7.24
N ILE A 97 -13.02 0.13 -6.81
CA ILE A 97 -12.14 0.57 -5.73
C ILE A 97 -13.03 0.79 -4.50
N LEU A 98 -12.89 -0.10 -3.53
CA LEU A 98 -13.70 -0.13 -2.31
C LEU A 98 -12.86 0.30 -1.12
N TYR A 99 -13.42 1.10 -0.23
CA TYR A 99 -12.69 1.82 0.80
C TYR A 99 -12.95 1.28 2.20
N MET A 100 -11.89 1.15 2.97
CA MET A 100 -11.94 1.04 4.40
C MET A 100 -11.56 2.40 4.98
N LEU A 101 -12.34 2.93 5.94
CA LEU A 101 -12.08 4.25 6.55
C LEU A 101 -10.90 4.17 7.53
N PRO A 102 -9.92 5.06 7.46
CA PRO A 102 -8.72 5.00 8.28
C PRO A 102 -9.00 5.00 9.78
N SER A 103 -8.50 3.99 10.49
CA SER A 103 -8.64 3.87 11.93
C SER A 103 -7.66 4.75 12.70
N SER A 104 -6.45 4.87 12.19
CA SER A 104 -5.28 5.41 12.88
C SER A 104 -4.71 6.63 12.17
N VAL A 105 -5.42 7.77 12.30
CA VAL A 105 -4.97 9.09 11.85
C VAL A 105 -5.02 10.05 13.04
N PRO A 106 -3.85 10.42 13.60
CA PRO A 106 -2.50 10.00 13.22
C PRO A 106 -2.20 8.52 13.54
N GLY A 107 -1.20 7.96 12.85
CA GLY A 107 -0.71 6.60 13.12
C GLY A 107 -0.07 6.48 14.51
N THR A 108 0.57 7.55 15.00
CA THR A 108 1.19 7.62 16.33
C THR A 108 1.11 9.04 16.91
N VAL A 109 1.19 9.14 18.25
CA VAL A 109 1.28 10.41 18.97
C VAL A 109 2.72 10.98 19.03
N PHE A 110 3.71 10.25 18.55
CA PHE A 110 5.12 10.65 18.64
C PHE A 110 5.58 11.53 17.48
N GLU A 111 4.79 11.62 16.41
CA GLU A 111 5.06 12.42 15.23
C GLU A 111 4.00 13.49 15.00
N ASN A 112 4.36 14.52 14.22
CA ASN A 112 3.39 15.48 13.71
C ASN A 112 2.74 14.89 12.46
N ALA A 113 1.44 14.87 12.41
CA ALA A 113 0.65 14.48 11.23
C ALA A 113 -0.10 15.70 10.67
N GLY A 114 -0.52 15.62 9.43
CA GLY A 114 -1.28 16.68 8.75
C GLY A 114 -2.73 16.79 9.26
N ALA A 115 -3.28 15.69 9.80
CA ALA A 115 -4.65 15.67 10.30
C ALA A 115 -4.83 14.76 11.52
N ILE A 116 -5.94 14.95 12.20
CA ILE A 116 -6.49 14.04 13.23
C ILE A 116 -7.91 13.71 12.78
N LEU A 117 -8.25 12.45 12.66
CA LEU A 117 -9.60 12.00 12.32
C LEU A 117 -10.26 11.33 13.53
N THR A 118 -11.40 11.86 13.91
CA THR A 118 -12.25 11.31 14.98
C THR A 118 -13.32 10.37 14.43
N ALA A 119 -14.08 9.70 15.28
CA ALA A 119 -15.22 8.91 14.85
C ALA A 119 -16.30 9.77 14.17
N GLU A 120 -16.49 11.01 14.64
CA GLU A 120 -17.42 11.98 14.06
C GLU A 120 -17.00 12.40 12.64
N ASP A 121 -15.69 12.54 12.39
CA ASP A 121 -15.17 12.84 11.06
C ASP A 121 -15.40 11.69 10.08
N LEU A 122 -15.20 10.44 10.53
CA LEU A 122 -15.44 9.26 9.73
C LEU A 122 -16.92 9.00 9.45
N ALA A 123 -17.81 9.41 10.35
CA ALA A 123 -19.26 9.27 10.18
C ALA A 123 -19.80 9.96 8.91
N GLU A 124 -19.09 10.97 8.39
CA GLU A 124 -19.47 11.65 7.14
C GLU A 124 -19.37 10.75 5.90
N PHE A 125 -18.57 9.68 5.98
CA PHE A 125 -18.28 8.78 4.85
C PHE A 125 -19.02 7.44 4.89
N ILE A 126 -19.74 7.15 5.97
CA ILE A 126 -20.39 5.83 6.16
C ILE A 126 -21.44 5.53 5.10
N GLU A 127 -22.13 6.56 4.62
CA GLU A 127 -23.19 6.42 3.59
C GLU A 127 -22.64 6.35 2.15
N GLU A 128 -21.31 6.48 1.96
CA GLU A 128 -20.72 6.32 0.64
C GLU A 128 -20.78 4.86 0.21
N PRO A 129 -21.37 4.56 -0.99
CA PRO A 129 -21.61 3.18 -1.40
C PRO A 129 -20.35 2.31 -1.56
N THR A 130 -19.20 2.96 -1.75
CA THR A 130 -17.89 2.30 -1.90
C THR A 130 -17.17 2.06 -0.58
N VAL A 131 -17.73 2.53 0.55
CA VAL A 131 -17.13 2.36 1.89
C VAL A 131 -17.65 1.05 2.52
N LEU A 132 -16.73 0.15 2.88
CA LEU A 132 -17.04 -1.16 3.42
C LEU A 132 -16.85 -1.26 4.94
N GLY A 133 -15.99 -0.44 5.53
CA GLY A 133 -15.67 -0.61 6.93
C GLY A 133 -14.65 0.35 7.51
N LEU A 134 -14.14 -0.05 8.67
CA LEU A 134 -13.00 0.56 9.34
C LEU A 134 -11.73 -0.18 8.94
N ALA A 135 -10.75 0.56 8.45
CA ALA A 135 -9.47 0.06 8.01
C ALA A 135 -8.62 -0.49 9.17
N GLU A 136 -7.48 -1.02 8.83
CA GLU A 136 -6.55 -1.66 9.74
C GLU A 136 -6.37 -0.91 11.07
N VAL A 137 -6.68 -1.60 12.18
CA VAL A 137 -6.58 -1.02 13.51
C VAL A 137 -5.15 -1.18 14.02
N MET A 138 -4.26 -0.25 13.63
CA MET A 138 -2.83 -0.27 13.98
C MET A 138 -2.59 0.02 15.47
N ASP A 139 -3.39 0.90 16.07
CA ASP A 139 -3.25 1.24 17.49
C ASP A 139 -3.85 0.16 18.40
N TYR A 140 -3.32 -1.07 18.29
CA TYR A 140 -3.73 -2.17 19.15
C TYR A 140 -3.45 -1.92 20.65
N PRO A 141 -2.41 -1.15 21.05
CA PRO A 141 -2.26 -0.79 22.47
C PRO A 141 -3.46 -0.03 23.01
N ALA A 142 -3.96 0.93 22.27
CA ALA A 142 -5.17 1.68 22.66
C ALA A 142 -6.42 0.80 22.72
N VAL A 143 -6.57 -0.16 21.79
CA VAL A 143 -7.65 -1.16 21.83
C VAL A 143 -7.59 -1.98 23.12
N LEU A 144 -6.42 -2.55 23.44
CA LEU A 144 -6.22 -3.42 24.61
C LEU A 144 -6.31 -2.65 25.92
N ASN A 145 -5.96 -1.35 25.93
CA ASN A 145 -6.09 -0.47 27.08
C ASN A 145 -7.50 0.12 27.24
N GLY A 146 -8.35 -0.02 26.23
CA GLY A 146 -9.72 0.50 26.28
C GLY A 146 -9.83 2.00 26.05
N GLU A 147 -8.99 2.60 25.20
CA GLU A 147 -8.93 4.04 24.95
C GLU A 147 -10.07 4.51 24.05
N ASP A 148 -10.72 5.61 24.44
CA ASP A 148 -11.96 6.09 23.80
C ASP A 148 -11.77 6.48 22.34
N HIS A 149 -10.63 7.06 21.95
CA HIS A 149 -10.40 7.55 20.60
C HIS A 149 -10.48 6.43 19.54
N ILE A 150 -9.96 5.23 19.84
CA ILE A 150 -10.04 4.09 18.93
C ILE A 150 -11.35 3.30 19.11
N LEU A 151 -11.79 3.12 20.37
CA LEU A 151 -13.02 2.38 20.64
C LEU A 151 -14.27 3.07 20.07
N ASN A 152 -14.30 4.40 19.97
CA ASN A 152 -15.41 5.12 19.35
C ASN A 152 -15.48 4.86 17.83
N LYS A 153 -14.34 4.76 17.14
CA LYS A 153 -14.30 4.38 15.73
C LYS A 153 -14.77 2.94 15.50
N ILE A 154 -14.33 2.02 16.37
CA ILE A 154 -14.78 0.62 16.36
C ILE A 154 -16.30 0.54 16.60
N LYS A 155 -16.83 1.25 17.59
CA LYS A 155 -18.29 1.30 17.87
C LYS A 155 -19.08 1.87 16.69
N LEU A 156 -18.55 2.89 16.02
CA LEU A 156 -19.16 3.46 14.82
C LEU A 156 -19.28 2.43 13.71
N ALA A 157 -18.21 1.71 13.40
CA ALA A 157 -18.22 0.64 12.40
C ALA A 157 -19.18 -0.49 12.77
N GLN A 158 -19.20 -0.94 14.05
CA GLN A 158 -20.11 -1.95 14.55
C GLN A 158 -21.58 -1.52 14.45
N ALA A 159 -21.90 -0.28 14.83
CA ALA A 159 -23.27 0.26 14.74
C ALA A 159 -23.77 0.30 13.28
N SER A 160 -22.87 0.53 12.33
CA SER A 160 -23.13 0.54 10.89
C SER A 160 -23.03 -0.85 10.25
N LYS A 161 -22.75 -1.91 11.03
CA LYS A 161 -22.55 -3.29 10.56
C LYS A 161 -21.44 -3.43 9.50
N MET A 162 -20.46 -2.60 9.60
CA MET A 162 -19.30 -2.55 8.70
C MET A 162 -18.23 -3.53 9.15
N LYS A 163 -17.38 -3.93 8.21
CA LYS A 163 -16.16 -4.71 8.44
C LYS A 163 -15.14 -3.90 9.26
N ILE A 164 -14.37 -4.58 10.09
CA ILE A 164 -13.25 -3.96 10.83
C ILE A 164 -12.00 -4.77 10.55
N ASP A 165 -11.08 -4.14 9.85
CA ASP A 165 -9.80 -4.76 9.51
C ASP A 165 -8.75 -4.57 10.62
N GLY A 166 -7.79 -5.46 10.64
CA GLY A 166 -6.75 -5.49 11.66
C GLY A 166 -5.34 -5.42 11.10
N HIS A 167 -4.46 -4.98 12.00
CA HIS A 167 -3.01 -4.90 11.85
C HIS A 167 -2.39 -5.41 13.16
N ALA A 168 -2.21 -6.73 13.26
CA ALA A 168 -1.88 -7.37 14.54
C ALA A 168 -0.39 -7.79 14.62
N SER A 169 0.51 -6.92 14.15
CA SER A 169 1.94 -7.15 14.11
C SER A 169 2.51 -7.51 15.49
N GLY A 170 3.11 -8.69 15.60
CA GLY A 170 3.78 -9.14 16.82
C GLY A 170 2.87 -9.48 18.02
N LEU A 171 1.54 -9.44 17.86
CA LEU A 171 0.63 -9.78 18.94
C LEU A 171 0.68 -11.27 19.30
N ASN A 172 0.81 -11.58 20.59
CA ASN A 172 0.71 -12.93 21.10
C ASN A 172 -0.77 -13.39 21.18
N ALA A 173 -0.99 -14.70 21.41
CA ALA A 173 -2.34 -15.29 21.43
C ALA A 173 -3.31 -14.63 22.41
N ALA A 174 -2.86 -14.19 23.58
CA ALA A 174 -3.72 -13.50 24.57
C ALA A 174 -4.13 -12.11 24.10
N GLN A 175 -3.21 -11.39 23.47
CA GLN A 175 -3.48 -10.08 22.88
C GLN A 175 -4.44 -10.19 21.69
N ILE A 176 -4.25 -11.19 20.81
CA ILE A 176 -5.18 -11.48 19.71
C ILE A 176 -6.59 -11.75 20.20
N LEU A 177 -6.74 -12.47 21.32
CA LEU A 177 -8.07 -12.71 21.90
C LEU A 177 -8.76 -11.39 22.26
N GLY A 178 -8.06 -10.48 22.94
CA GLY A 178 -8.59 -9.15 23.28
C GLY A 178 -8.90 -8.30 22.04
N TYR A 179 -8.00 -8.30 21.08
CA TYR A 179 -8.12 -7.58 19.81
C TYR A 179 -9.34 -8.08 19.00
N ARG A 180 -9.49 -9.40 18.87
CA ARG A 180 -10.66 -10.02 18.24
C ARG A 180 -11.96 -9.75 18.99
N ALA A 181 -11.93 -9.74 20.33
CA ALA A 181 -13.10 -9.44 21.16
C ALA A 181 -13.61 -8.00 20.97
N ALA A 182 -12.74 -7.05 20.58
CA ALA A 182 -13.14 -5.71 20.19
C ALA A 182 -13.88 -5.65 18.84
N GLY A 183 -13.93 -6.77 18.09
CA GLY A 183 -14.67 -6.87 16.83
C GLY A 183 -13.80 -6.87 15.57
N ILE A 184 -12.49 -6.84 15.71
CA ILE A 184 -11.56 -6.82 14.57
C ILE A 184 -11.52 -8.23 13.94
N GLU A 185 -11.59 -8.33 12.61
CA GLU A 185 -11.92 -9.56 11.92
C GLU A 185 -10.85 -10.10 10.98
N THR A 186 -9.84 -9.29 10.63
CA THR A 186 -8.76 -9.66 9.70
C THR A 186 -7.39 -9.40 10.30
N ASP A 187 -6.34 -9.97 9.70
CA ASP A 187 -4.94 -9.61 9.97
C ASP A 187 -4.09 -9.92 8.73
N HIS A 188 -3.27 -8.97 8.28
CA HIS A 188 -2.32 -9.13 7.17
C HIS A 188 -0.85 -9.15 7.64
N GLU A 189 -0.61 -9.02 8.95
CA GLU A 189 0.73 -8.90 9.54
C GLU A 189 1.37 -10.23 9.95
N CYS A 190 0.73 -11.36 9.64
CA CYS A 190 1.33 -12.66 9.93
C CYS A 190 2.58 -12.92 9.10
N ILE A 191 3.69 -13.25 9.75
CA ILE A 191 4.97 -13.60 9.10
C ILE A 191 5.31 -15.10 9.21
N THR A 192 4.55 -15.87 9.97
CA THR A 192 4.72 -17.31 10.15
C THR A 192 3.40 -18.06 10.07
N ALA A 193 3.45 -19.32 9.62
CA ALA A 193 2.29 -20.21 9.63
C ALA A 193 1.67 -20.38 11.05
N HIS A 194 2.48 -20.31 12.09
CA HIS A 194 1.99 -20.38 13.47
C HIS A 194 1.14 -19.17 13.87
N GLU A 195 1.57 -17.95 13.49
CA GLU A 195 0.78 -16.75 13.69
C GLU A 195 -0.53 -16.82 12.93
N ALA A 196 -0.50 -17.21 11.65
CA ALA A 196 -1.70 -17.38 10.84
C ALA A 196 -2.70 -18.34 11.52
N MET A 197 -2.24 -19.48 12.04
CA MET A 197 -3.11 -20.43 12.75
C MET A 197 -3.70 -19.83 14.01
N ASN A 198 -2.95 -19.03 14.78
CA ASN A 198 -3.49 -18.33 15.95
C ASN A 198 -4.67 -17.40 15.59
N ARG A 199 -4.60 -16.68 14.44
CA ARG A 199 -5.71 -15.82 13.96
C ARG A 199 -6.91 -16.66 13.54
N ILE A 200 -6.67 -17.74 12.78
CA ILE A 200 -7.71 -18.67 12.33
C ILE A 200 -8.46 -19.29 13.51
N GLU A 201 -7.77 -19.73 14.56
CA GLU A 201 -8.35 -20.28 15.78
C GLU A 201 -9.27 -19.29 16.51
N GLN A 202 -9.02 -18.00 16.39
CA GLN A 202 -9.89 -16.94 16.90
C GLN A 202 -11.00 -16.54 15.91
N GLY A 203 -11.13 -17.24 14.77
CA GLY A 203 -12.16 -16.97 13.76
C GLY A 203 -11.89 -15.73 12.90
N MET A 204 -10.65 -15.24 12.88
CA MET A 204 -10.23 -14.15 11.99
C MET A 204 -9.97 -14.66 10.57
N TYR A 205 -9.98 -13.74 9.61
CA TYR A 205 -9.37 -13.97 8.31
C TYR A 205 -7.88 -13.60 8.35
N VAL A 206 -7.08 -14.34 7.59
CA VAL A 206 -5.67 -14.01 7.35
C VAL A 206 -5.54 -13.54 5.90
N LEU A 207 -5.12 -12.30 5.72
CA LEU A 207 -4.80 -11.75 4.41
C LEU A 207 -3.31 -12.01 4.18
N ILE A 208 -3.00 -12.84 3.18
CA ILE A 208 -1.63 -13.24 2.87
C ILE A 208 -1.00 -12.14 2.04
N ARG A 209 -0.01 -11.47 2.61
CA ARG A 209 0.63 -10.30 2.03
C ARG A 209 1.79 -10.69 1.12
N GLU A 210 1.81 -10.10 -0.09
CA GLU A 210 2.93 -10.16 -1.03
C GLU A 210 3.09 -8.78 -1.70
N GLY A 211 3.65 -7.85 -0.95
CA GLY A 211 3.94 -6.48 -1.35
C GLY A 211 5.38 -6.25 -1.79
N SER A 212 5.82 -4.99 -1.81
CA SER A 212 7.21 -4.63 -2.11
C SER A 212 8.11 -4.79 -0.88
N ALA A 213 7.70 -4.23 0.26
CA ALA A 213 8.49 -4.25 1.49
C ALA A 213 8.31 -5.54 2.31
N ALA A 214 7.12 -6.16 2.26
CA ALA A 214 6.77 -7.32 3.06
C ALA A 214 6.23 -8.45 2.18
N LYS A 215 7.02 -9.53 2.08
CA LYS A 215 6.79 -10.71 1.22
C LYS A 215 6.63 -11.95 2.09
N ASN A 216 5.37 -12.29 2.43
CA ASN A 216 5.09 -13.34 3.42
C ASN A 216 4.40 -14.58 2.83
N LEU A 217 4.03 -14.58 1.54
CA LEU A 217 3.24 -15.63 0.92
C LEU A 217 3.85 -17.02 1.12
N LYS A 218 5.12 -17.21 0.79
CA LYS A 218 5.82 -18.50 0.92
C LYS A 218 5.80 -19.05 2.35
N ALA A 219 5.94 -18.17 3.34
CA ALA A 219 5.94 -18.55 4.76
C ALA A 219 4.54 -18.97 5.26
N LEU A 220 3.47 -18.45 4.62
CA LEU A 220 2.09 -18.66 5.07
C LEU A 220 1.37 -19.79 4.33
N ILE A 221 1.75 -20.14 3.09
CA ILE A 221 1.14 -21.25 2.33
C ILE A 221 1.06 -22.56 3.15
N PRO A 222 2.06 -22.95 3.95
CA PRO A 222 1.98 -24.18 4.75
C PRO A 222 0.87 -24.18 5.82
N ALA A 223 0.30 -23.02 6.18
CA ALA A 223 -0.83 -22.95 7.10
C ALA A 223 -2.16 -23.36 6.47
N ILE A 224 -2.26 -23.34 5.14
CA ILE A 224 -3.50 -23.55 4.40
C ILE A 224 -3.78 -25.06 4.26
N ASN A 225 -5.00 -25.45 4.58
CA ASN A 225 -5.51 -26.81 4.37
C ASN A 225 -7.00 -26.78 4.02
N ALA A 226 -7.56 -27.93 3.66
CA ALA A 226 -8.96 -28.02 3.20
C ALA A 226 -10.01 -27.54 4.24
N ALA A 227 -9.67 -27.58 5.53
CA ALA A 227 -10.61 -27.20 6.59
C ALA A 227 -10.62 -25.66 6.83
N ASN A 228 -9.50 -24.97 6.57
CA ASN A 228 -9.34 -23.56 6.92
C ASN A 228 -9.18 -22.61 5.69
N ALA A 229 -9.00 -23.15 4.50
CA ALA A 229 -8.71 -22.37 3.28
C ALA A 229 -9.67 -21.19 3.06
N ARG A 230 -10.94 -21.30 3.47
CA ARG A 230 -11.94 -20.22 3.36
C ARG A 230 -11.65 -18.99 4.23
N ARG A 231 -10.67 -19.07 5.13
CA ARG A 231 -10.28 -17.96 6.01
C ARG A 231 -9.03 -17.25 5.53
N PHE A 232 -8.57 -17.54 4.33
CA PHE A 232 -7.45 -16.85 3.70
C PHE A 232 -7.90 -16.07 2.48
N ALA A 233 -7.32 -14.89 2.28
CA ALA A 233 -7.37 -14.11 1.05
C ALA A 233 -5.95 -13.61 0.73
N PHE A 234 -5.67 -13.20 -0.51
CA PHE A 234 -4.42 -12.54 -0.86
C PHE A 234 -4.57 -11.03 -0.80
N CYS A 235 -3.47 -10.35 -0.45
CA CYS A 235 -3.37 -8.91 -0.49
C CYS A 235 -1.95 -8.47 -0.89
N THR A 236 -1.80 -7.22 -1.30
CA THR A 236 -0.48 -6.66 -1.58
C THR A 236 0.03 -5.75 -0.48
N ASP A 237 -0.85 -5.06 0.25
CA ASP A 237 -0.45 -4.02 1.18
C ASP A 237 0.30 -2.89 0.42
N ASP A 238 1.52 -2.54 0.78
CA ASP A 238 2.36 -1.60 0.04
C ASP A 238 3.00 -2.28 -1.18
N LYS A 239 2.61 -1.86 -2.38
CA LYS A 239 3.24 -2.36 -3.61
C LYS A 239 3.58 -1.21 -4.56
N HIS A 240 4.85 -1.14 -4.96
CA HIS A 240 5.39 -0.06 -5.77
C HIS A 240 5.04 -0.20 -7.25
N LEU A 241 5.04 0.93 -7.95
CA LEU A 241 4.59 1.02 -9.34
C LEU A 241 5.39 0.12 -10.30
N ASP A 242 6.70 0.07 -10.17
CA ASP A 242 7.58 -0.75 -11.00
C ASP A 242 7.24 -2.24 -10.88
N GLU A 243 7.07 -2.76 -9.66
CA GLU A 243 6.63 -4.14 -9.44
C GLU A 243 5.19 -4.38 -9.93
N LEU A 244 4.27 -3.41 -9.76
CA LEU A 244 2.90 -3.52 -10.28
C LEU A 244 2.87 -3.67 -11.80
N ILE A 245 3.75 -2.98 -12.52
CA ILE A 245 3.85 -3.05 -13.99
C ILE A 245 4.52 -4.36 -14.42
N GLU A 246 5.59 -4.76 -13.76
CA GLU A 246 6.38 -5.92 -14.16
C GLU A 246 5.66 -7.24 -13.88
N GLU A 247 5.09 -7.39 -12.70
CA GLU A 247 4.52 -8.66 -12.23
C GLU A 247 3.01 -8.60 -11.93
N GLY A 248 2.43 -7.41 -11.84
CA GLY A 248 1.05 -7.21 -11.39
C GLY A 248 0.93 -7.28 -9.86
N SER A 249 -0.19 -7.80 -9.36
CA SER A 249 -0.46 -7.91 -7.93
C SER A 249 -1.00 -9.30 -7.57
N ILE A 250 -2.31 -9.46 -7.40
CA ILE A 250 -2.92 -10.74 -6.99
C ILE A 250 -2.74 -11.88 -8.04
N ASN A 251 -2.62 -11.56 -9.32
CA ASN A 251 -2.24 -12.53 -10.34
C ASN A 251 -0.87 -13.17 -10.04
N HIS A 252 0.11 -12.36 -9.64
CA HIS A 252 1.43 -12.81 -9.19
C HIS A 252 1.31 -13.68 -7.93
N SER A 253 0.54 -13.25 -6.92
CA SER A 253 0.30 -14.03 -5.70
C SER A 253 -0.33 -15.40 -5.98
N VAL A 254 -1.29 -15.48 -6.93
CA VAL A 254 -1.88 -16.76 -7.37
C VAL A 254 -0.83 -17.66 -8.02
N ALA A 255 -0.03 -17.14 -8.95
CA ALA A 255 1.03 -17.90 -9.62
C ALA A 255 2.05 -18.44 -8.62
N MET A 256 2.54 -17.60 -7.70
CA MET A 256 3.45 -18.00 -6.63
C MET A 256 2.84 -19.07 -5.73
N ALA A 257 1.59 -18.93 -5.31
CA ALA A 257 0.93 -19.90 -4.44
C ALA A 257 0.82 -21.29 -5.12
N ILE A 258 0.58 -21.31 -6.43
CA ILE A 258 0.56 -22.56 -7.23
C ILE A 258 1.97 -23.15 -7.31
N GLU A 259 2.99 -22.33 -7.54
CA GLU A 259 4.40 -22.77 -7.56
C GLU A 259 4.81 -23.39 -6.21
N GLU A 260 4.36 -22.79 -5.08
CA GLU A 260 4.58 -23.32 -3.73
C GLU A 260 3.69 -24.53 -3.39
N GLY A 261 2.93 -25.06 -4.36
CA GLY A 261 2.20 -26.32 -4.26
C GLY A 261 0.72 -26.23 -3.87
N LEU A 262 0.15 -25.03 -3.83
CA LEU A 262 -1.29 -24.89 -3.64
C LEU A 262 -2.03 -25.31 -4.92
N ALA A 263 -3.15 -26.05 -4.78
CA ALA A 263 -3.94 -26.44 -5.94
C ALA A 263 -4.45 -25.19 -6.68
N PRO A 264 -4.35 -25.12 -8.02
CA PRO A 264 -4.74 -23.92 -8.79
C PRO A 264 -6.14 -23.39 -8.45
N LEU A 265 -7.09 -24.29 -8.30
CA LEU A 265 -8.47 -23.98 -7.90
C LEU A 265 -8.55 -23.26 -6.56
N GLN A 266 -7.78 -23.75 -5.61
CA GLN A 266 -7.76 -23.21 -4.26
C GLN A 266 -7.08 -21.84 -4.24
N ALA A 267 -6.00 -21.64 -4.99
CA ALA A 267 -5.34 -20.35 -5.15
C ALA A 267 -6.28 -19.29 -5.77
N ILE A 268 -6.99 -19.64 -6.85
CA ILE A 268 -7.99 -18.77 -7.46
C ILE A 268 -9.12 -18.45 -6.48
N GLN A 269 -9.62 -19.46 -5.74
CA GLN A 269 -10.68 -19.24 -4.77
C GLN A 269 -10.26 -18.27 -3.66
N ILE A 270 -9.01 -18.35 -3.18
CA ILE A 270 -8.43 -17.43 -2.19
C ILE A 270 -8.37 -16.01 -2.75
N ALA A 271 -8.01 -15.87 -4.03
CA ALA A 271 -7.90 -14.59 -4.73
C ALA A 271 -9.23 -13.98 -5.18
N THR A 272 -10.35 -14.67 -5.02
CA THR A 272 -11.65 -14.25 -5.55
C THR A 272 -12.76 -14.41 -4.52
N LEU A 273 -13.38 -15.59 -4.42
CA LEU A 273 -14.55 -15.86 -3.59
C LEU A 273 -14.27 -15.62 -2.08
N ASN A 274 -13.11 -16.02 -1.59
CA ASN A 274 -12.77 -15.84 -0.18
C ASN A 274 -12.66 -14.37 0.19
N ALA A 275 -11.99 -13.57 -0.65
CA ALA A 275 -11.90 -12.12 -0.47
C ALA A 275 -13.30 -11.47 -0.53
N ALA A 276 -14.12 -11.88 -1.51
CA ALA A 276 -15.51 -11.42 -1.62
C ALA A 276 -16.34 -11.78 -0.37
N GLU A 277 -16.25 -13.02 0.13
CA GLU A 277 -16.94 -13.43 1.37
C GLU A 277 -16.42 -12.66 2.60
N CYS A 278 -15.10 -12.40 2.68
CA CYS A 278 -14.50 -11.63 3.77
C CYS A 278 -15.14 -10.25 3.89
N TYR A 279 -15.33 -9.57 2.77
CA TYR A 279 -15.86 -8.20 2.71
C TYR A 279 -17.36 -8.13 2.35
N GLN A 280 -18.07 -9.25 2.40
CA GLN A 280 -19.53 -9.35 2.15
C GLN A 280 -19.94 -8.87 0.75
N LEU A 281 -19.08 -9.03 -0.24
CA LEU A 281 -19.38 -8.74 -1.66
C LEU A 281 -20.18 -9.89 -2.27
N ASN A 282 -21.48 -9.94 -1.97
CA ASN A 282 -22.33 -11.11 -2.17
C ASN A 282 -22.56 -11.54 -3.63
N ASN A 283 -22.17 -10.70 -4.59
CA ASN A 283 -22.34 -10.92 -6.02
C ASN A 283 -21.03 -10.91 -6.81
N LYS A 284 -19.89 -11.14 -6.14
CA LYS A 284 -18.55 -11.17 -6.73
C LYS A 284 -17.79 -12.46 -6.38
N GLY A 285 -16.70 -12.71 -7.10
CA GLY A 285 -15.73 -13.78 -6.81
C GLY A 285 -16.11 -15.16 -7.34
N ALA A 286 -17.18 -15.31 -8.13
CA ALA A 286 -17.56 -16.58 -8.76
C ALA A 286 -18.21 -16.35 -10.13
N LEU A 287 -18.05 -17.31 -11.05
CA LEU A 287 -18.76 -17.34 -12.32
C LEU A 287 -20.07 -18.13 -12.13
N THR A 288 -21.14 -17.41 -11.86
CA THR A 288 -22.47 -18.01 -11.65
C THR A 288 -23.57 -17.00 -11.92
N SER A 289 -24.78 -17.48 -12.23
CA SER A 289 -25.95 -16.63 -12.45
C SER A 289 -26.24 -15.72 -11.25
N GLY A 290 -26.50 -14.45 -11.50
CA GLY A 290 -26.76 -13.44 -10.49
C GLY A 290 -25.52 -12.74 -9.92
N PHE A 291 -24.31 -13.17 -10.30
CA PHE A 291 -23.07 -12.49 -9.98
C PHE A 291 -22.68 -11.47 -11.06
N ILE A 292 -21.92 -10.47 -10.66
CA ILE A 292 -21.35 -9.49 -11.59
C ILE A 292 -20.38 -10.22 -12.52
N ALA A 293 -20.50 -9.92 -13.83
CA ALA A 293 -19.67 -10.52 -14.86
C ALA A 293 -18.26 -9.86 -14.90
N ASP A 294 -17.51 -10.00 -13.81
CA ASP A 294 -16.10 -9.72 -13.74
C ASP A 294 -15.35 -11.02 -14.07
N ILE A 295 -14.84 -11.12 -15.30
CA ILE A 295 -14.31 -12.36 -15.87
C ILE A 295 -12.93 -12.09 -16.45
N ILE A 296 -11.99 -12.98 -16.20
CA ILE A 296 -10.70 -12.93 -16.88
C ILE A 296 -10.46 -14.21 -17.66
N LEU A 297 -9.88 -14.07 -18.84
CA LEU A 297 -9.39 -15.18 -19.66
C LEU A 297 -7.90 -15.36 -19.42
N VAL A 298 -7.51 -16.61 -19.10
CA VAL A 298 -6.13 -16.94 -18.73
C VAL A 298 -5.66 -18.08 -19.64
N GLU A 299 -4.51 -17.89 -20.30
CA GLU A 299 -3.91 -18.91 -21.17
C GLU A 299 -3.26 -20.04 -20.38
N ASP A 300 -2.58 -19.70 -19.29
CA ASP A 300 -1.89 -20.61 -18.38
C ASP A 300 -2.21 -20.23 -16.95
N VAL A 301 -3.02 -21.04 -16.28
CA VAL A 301 -3.43 -20.83 -14.89
C VAL A 301 -2.26 -20.84 -13.92
N ALA A 302 -1.23 -21.64 -14.19
CA ALA A 302 -0.07 -21.72 -13.30
C ALA A 302 0.80 -20.46 -13.35
N LYS A 303 0.75 -19.73 -14.47
CA LYS A 303 1.49 -18.48 -14.66
C LYS A 303 0.61 -17.23 -14.57
N MET A 304 -0.69 -17.43 -14.52
CA MET A 304 -1.68 -16.36 -14.55
C MET A 304 -1.51 -15.39 -15.74
N ASN A 305 -1.24 -15.97 -16.93
CA ASN A 305 -1.12 -15.19 -18.16
C ASN A 305 -2.49 -14.71 -18.62
N VAL A 306 -2.85 -13.49 -18.24
CA VAL A 306 -4.15 -12.87 -18.54
C VAL A 306 -4.16 -12.35 -19.96
N SER A 307 -5.10 -12.82 -20.79
CA SER A 307 -5.26 -12.40 -22.19
C SER A 307 -6.40 -11.40 -22.39
N ALA A 308 -7.47 -11.49 -21.59
CA ALA A 308 -8.58 -10.55 -21.66
C ALA A 308 -9.24 -10.38 -20.29
N VAL A 309 -9.75 -9.18 -20.05
CA VAL A 309 -10.45 -8.81 -18.81
C VAL A 309 -11.80 -8.19 -19.15
N PHE A 310 -12.83 -8.78 -18.60
CA PHE A 310 -14.20 -8.26 -18.66
C PHE A 310 -14.57 -7.71 -17.29
N LYS A 311 -15.08 -6.50 -17.29
CA LYS A 311 -15.60 -5.82 -16.10
C LYS A 311 -17.07 -5.48 -16.33
N ASN A 312 -17.97 -5.95 -15.45
CA ASN A 312 -19.42 -5.81 -15.64
C ASN A 312 -19.87 -6.32 -17.03
N GLY A 313 -19.29 -7.40 -17.53
CA GLY A 313 -19.57 -7.97 -18.84
C GLY A 313 -18.98 -7.22 -20.03
N GLN A 314 -18.26 -6.12 -19.84
CA GLN A 314 -17.61 -5.36 -20.91
C GLN A 314 -16.12 -5.66 -21.00
N LEU A 315 -15.59 -5.90 -22.19
CA LEU A 315 -14.15 -6.05 -22.40
C LEU A 315 -13.45 -4.72 -22.11
N VAL A 316 -12.61 -4.70 -21.06
CA VAL A 316 -11.90 -3.49 -20.59
C VAL A 316 -10.41 -3.53 -20.85
N ALA A 317 -9.81 -4.72 -20.90
CA ALA A 317 -8.40 -4.88 -21.24
C ALA A 317 -8.18 -6.16 -22.05
N LYS A 318 -7.20 -6.13 -22.95
CA LYS A 318 -6.82 -7.25 -23.80
C LYS A 318 -5.34 -7.22 -24.11
N ASP A 319 -4.70 -8.40 -24.06
CA ASP A 319 -3.28 -8.59 -24.39
C ASP A 319 -2.36 -7.63 -23.60
N GLY A 320 -2.67 -7.43 -22.30
CA GLY A 320 -1.89 -6.57 -21.40
C GLY A 320 -2.19 -5.07 -21.53
N VAL A 321 -3.18 -4.65 -22.35
CA VAL A 321 -3.45 -3.23 -22.62
C VAL A 321 -4.91 -2.89 -22.37
N MET A 322 -5.18 -1.70 -21.81
CA MET A 322 -6.53 -1.16 -21.69
C MET A 322 -7.17 -0.91 -23.05
N CYS A 323 -8.44 -1.29 -23.23
CA CYS A 323 -9.20 -1.06 -24.47
C CYS A 323 -9.58 0.41 -24.70
N GLU A 324 -9.69 1.19 -23.63
CA GLU A 324 -10.06 2.60 -23.69
C GLU A 324 -8.86 3.51 -23.45
N ALA A 325 -8.80 4.65 -24.17
CA ALA A 325 -7.84 5.70 -23.92
C ALA A 325 -8.04 6.32 -22.53
N PRO A 326 -6.99 6.94 -21.93
CA PRO A 326 -7.11 7.65 -20.66
C PRO A 326 -8.18 8.74 -20.73
N ALA A 327 -8.96 8.89 -19.65
CA ALA A 327 -9.85 10.03 -19.50
C ALA A 327 -9.07 11.28 -19.07
N ASN A 328 -9.71 12.45 -19.16
CA ASN A 328 -9.10 13.70 -18.68
C ASN A 328 -8.85 13.63 -17.17
N THR A 329 -7.77 14.26 -16.72
CA THR A 329 -7.42 14.35 -15.29
C THR A 329 -8.49 15.06 -14.46
N THR A 330 -8.63 14.65 -13.19
CA THR A 330 -9.48 15.33 -12.21
C THR A 330 -8.90 16.69 -11.84
N GLU A 331 -9.75 17.70 -11.64
CA GLU A 331 -9.34 18.98 -11.07
C GLU A 331 -8.93 18.78 -9.59
N LEU A 332 -7.72 19.16 -9.25
CA LEU A 332 -7.15 18.97 -7.92
C LEU A 332 -7.43 20.19 -7.02
N LYS A 333 -7.88 19.97 -5.79
CA LYS A 333 -8.00 21.02 -4.80
C LYS A 333 -6.64 21.55 -4.38
N HIS A 334 -6.57 22.88 -4.17
CA HIS A 334 -5.34 23.56 -3.72
C HIS A 334 -4.77 22.94 -2.43
N SER A 335 -5.62 22.58 -1.45
CA SER A 335 -5.20 21.98 -0.18
C SER A 335 -4.45 20.65 -0.33
N ILE A 336 -4.71 19.90 -1.40
CA ILE A 336 -4.07 18.62 -1.66
C ILE A 336 -2.72 18.79 -2.37
N VAL A 337 -2.61 19.76 -3.30
CA VAL A 337 -1.39 19.99 -4.08
C VAL A 337 -0.40 20.98 -3.46
N HIS A 338 -0.74 21.56 -2.32
CA HIS A 338 0.12 22.46 -1.55
C HIS A 338 0.23 21.99 -0.09
N SER A 339 0.41 20.70 0.12
CA SER A 339 0.48 20.06 1.43
C SER A 339 1.90 20.01 2.01
N VAL A 340 2.92 20.38 1.25
CA VAL A 340 4.31 20.36 1.71
C VAL A 340 4.74 21.75 2.14
N GLN A 341 5.03 21.91 3.42
CA GLN A 341 5.40 23.19 4.06
C GLN A 341 6.68 23.03 4.88
N ILE A 342 7.78 22.63 4.22
CA ILE A 342 9.09 22.47 4.87
C ILE A 342 9.64 23.85 5.21
N PRO A 343 10.05 24.11 6.47
CA PRO A 343 10.67 25.38 6.86
C PRO A 343 12.06 25.54 6.25
N THR A 344 12.56 26.76 6.17
CA THR A 344 13.96 27.00 5.84
C THR A 344 14.84 26.43 6.96
N ILE A 345 15.80 25.57 6.62
CA ILE A 345 16.65 24.86 7.56
C ILE A 345 18.08 25.34 7.41
N ASP A 346 18.74 25.61 8.53
CA ASP A 346 20.17 25.86 8.57
C ASP A 346 20.94 24.68 9.21
N LYS A 347 22.27 24.66 9.00
CA LYS A 347 23.12 23.56 9.50
C LYS A 347 23.09 23.37 11.01
N SER A 348 22.79 24.41 11.78
CA SER A 348 22.75 24.31 13.25
C SER A 348 21.57 23.45 13.72
N GLN A 349 20.47 23.40 12.95
CA GLN A 349 19.31 22.59 13.25
C GLN A 349 19.53 21.10 12.94
N LEU A 350 20.49 20.77 12.07
CA LEU A 350 20.93 19.41 11.78
C LEU A 350 22.08 18.94 12.67
N ALA A 351 22.57 19.78 13.58
CA ALA A 351 23.70 19.44 14.46
C ALA A 351 23.27 18.44 15.55
N ILE A 352 24.06 17.38 15.75
CA ILE A 352 23.88 16.42 16.87
C ILE A 352 24.97 16.69 17.88
N PRO A 353 24.68 17.39 19.00
CA PRO A 353 25.69 17.81 19.96
C PRO A 353 26.10 16.69 20.92
N PHE A 354 27.38 16.64 21.25
CA PHE A 354 27.98 15.77 22.27
C PHE A 354 28.62 16.60 23.39
N LYS A 355 28.07 16.48 24.59
CA LYS A 355 28.66 17.14 25.78
C LYS A 355 29.93 16.43 26.28
N TYR A 356 29.92 15.09 26.22
CA TYR A 356 31.01 14.26 26.75
C TYR A 356 31.12 12.99 25.90
N GLY A 357 32.38 12.60 25.62
CA GLY A 357 32.67 11.35 24.91
C GLY A 357 32.13 11.34 23.46
N ASN A 358 31.97 10.12 22.93
CA ASN A 358 31.58 9.88 21.57
C ASN A 358 30.68 8.62 21.43
N VAL A 359 29.99 8.24 22.50
CA VAL A 359 29.03 7.10 22.49
C VAL A 359 27.64 7.61 22.18
N ALA A 360 27.00 7.03 21.18
CA ALA A 360 25.66 7.41 20.73
C ALA A 360 24.71 6.21 20.68
N ASN A 361 23.41 6.49 20.82
CA ASN A 361 22.37 5.61 20.31
C ASN A 361 22.26 5.83 18.80
N VAL A 362 22.26 4.75 18.03
CA VAL A 362 22.22 4.73 16.57
C VAL A 362 21.00 3.89 16.16
N ILE A 363 20.28 4.34 15.15
CA ILE A 363 19.24 3.58 14.48
C ILE A 363 19.93 2.62 13.50
N GLU A 364 19.82 1.32 13.70
CA GLU A 364 20.35 0.31 12.80
C GLU A 364 19.26 -0.19 11.88
N ILE A 365 19.41 0.08 10.59
CA ILE A 365 18.52 -0.43 9.53
C ILE A 365 18.83 -1.91 9.34
N MET A 366 17.79 -2.71 9.26
CA MET A 366 17.88 -4.15 9.03
C MET A 366 17.47 -4.45 7.60
N PRO A 367 18.35 -5.06 6.79
CA PRO A 367 17.99 -5.45 5.42
C PRO A 367 16.72 -6.29 5.38
N ASP A 368 15.85 -6.04 4.39
CA ASP A 368 14.61 -6.76 4.12
C ASP A 368 13.62 -6.81 5.32
N GLN A 369 13.68 -5.79 6.20
CA GLN A 369 12.78 -5.68 7.36
C GLN A 369 12.30 -4.23 7.56
N ILE A 370 11.04 -4.07 7.87
CA ILE A 370 10.44 -2.78 8.25
C ILE A 370 10.84 -2.32 9.67
N THR A 371 11.39 -3.22 10.49
CA THR A 371 11.82 -2.91 11.86
C THR A 371 13.28 -2.52 11.92
N THR A 372 13.60 -1.52 12.75
CA THR A 372 14.97 -1.11 13.06
C THR A 372 15.42 -1.63 14.41
N LYS A 373 16.74 -1.59 14.66
CA LYS A 373 17.32 -1.93 15.95
C LYS A 373 18.02 -0.74 16.59
N LYS A 374 17.99 -0.68 17.91
CA LYS A 374 18.80 0.25 18.67
C LYS A 374 20.21 -0.32 18.81
N LYS A 375 21.20 0.42 18.28
CA LYS A 375 22.63 0.13 18.43
C LYS A 375 23.30 1.18 19.30
N VAL A 376 24.22 0.79 20.16
CA VAL A 376 25.09 1.72 20.91
C VAL A 376 26.48 1.64 20.30
N ALA A 377 27.00 2.77 19.82
CA ALA A 377 28.27 2.80 19.09
C ALA A 377 29.13 4.01 19.43
N HIS A 378 30.45 3.88 19.21
CA HIS A 378 31.36 5.00 19.16
C HIS A 378 31.31 5.65 17.79
N VAL A 379 30.98 6.93 17.76
CA VAL A 379 30.85 7.74 16.53
C VAL A 379 31.93 8.82 16.48
N ASP A 380 32.12 9.40 15.30
CA ASP A 380 33.13 10.45 15.13
C ASP A 380 32.53 11.80 15.55
N VAL A 381 33.25 12.49 16.43
CA VAL A 381 32.85 13.79 17.02
C VAL A 381 33.95 14.80 16.82
N GLN A 382 33.62 15.97 16.26
CA GLN A 382 34.53 17.09 16.10
C GLN A 382 33.89 18.37 16.66
N ASN A 383 34.62 19.12 17.46
CA ASN A 383 34.15 20.35 18.13
C ASN A 383 32.84 20.13 18.91
N GLY A 384 32.65 18.94 19.49
CA GLY A 384 31.44 18.61 20.25
C GLY A 384 30.20 18.30 19.40
N VAL A 385 30.35 18.06 18.09
CA VAL A 385 29.26 17.72 17.17
C VAL A 385 29.59 16.43 16.40
N PHE A 386 28.61 15.60 16.17
CA PHE A 386 28.71 14.38 15.33
C PHE A 386 29.15 14.74 13.91
N ILE A 387 30.07 13.97 13.38
CA ILE A 387 30.49 14.03 11.98
C ILE A 387 30.14 12.69 11.30
N PRO A 388 29.42 12.70 10.17
CA PRO A 388 29.16 11.48 9.40
C PRO A 388 30.45 10.76 8.99
N CYS A 389 30.45 9.43 9.09
CA CYS A 389 31.59 8.59 8.74
C CYS A 389 31.15 7.52 7.72
N ILE A 390 31.49 7.74 6.47
CA ILE A 390 31.10 6.89 5.33
C ILE A 390 31.71 5.48 5.44
N GLU A 391 32.95 5.37 5.91
CA GLU A 391 33.64 4.09 6.06
C GLU A 391 32.99 3.18 7.10
N LYS A 392 32.41 3.78 8.17
CA LYS A 392 31.72 3.07 9.23
C LYS A 392 30.21 3.03 9.01
N ASP A 393 29.73 3.65 7.95
CA ASP A 393 28.32 3.82 7.62
C ASP A 393 27.49 4.43 8.77
N TYR A 394 28.07 5.43 9.48
CA TYR A 394 27.32 6.26 10.41
C TYR A 394 26.98 7.57 9.75
N LEU A 395 25.71 7.69 9.32
CA LEU A 395 25.21 8.83 8.57
C LEU A 395 24.23 9.65 9.42
N LYS A 396 23.91 10.84 8.93
CA LYS A 396 22.90 11.71 9.55
C LYS A 396 21.55 11.45 8.90
N LEU A 397 20.51 11.33 9.74
CA LEU A 397 19.12 11.28 9.35
C LEU A 397 18.39 12.44 9.99
N ALA A 398 17.50 13.10 9.25
CA ALA A 398 16.57 14.09 9.81
C ALA A 398 15.15 13.81 9.35
N VAL A 399 14.21 14.01 10.27
CA VAL A 399 12.77 14.03 10.01
C VAL A 399 12.28 15.45 10.27
N VAL A 400 11.70 16.07 9.26
CA VAL A 400 11.26 17.46 9.27
C VAL A 400 9.75 17.53 9.13
N GLU A 401 9.10 18.16 10.09
CA GLU A 401 7.67 18.44 10.00
C GLU A 401 7.36 19.29 8.75
N ARG A 402 6.38 18.84 7.96
CA ARG A 402 6.06 19.48 6.68
C ARG A 402 4.59 19.82 6.49
N HIS A 403 3.76 19.62 7.51
CA HIS A 403 2.30 19.79 7.39
C HIS A 403 1.80 21.17 7.81
N HIS A 404 2.37 21.74 8.89
CA HIS A 404 1.88 22.93 9.57
C HIS A 404 2.93 24.02 9.75
N HIS A 405 4.11 23.83 9.14
CA HIS A 405 5.26 24.77 9.24
C HIS A 405 5.67 25.05 10.69
N LEU A 406 5.63 24.01 11.55
CA LEU A 406 5.94 24.15 12.98
C LEU A 406 7.44 24.35 13.26
N GLY A 407 8.29 23.98 12.31
CA GLY A 407 9.75 24.01 12.48
C GLY A 407 10.32 22.88 13.34
N ASN A 408 9.52 21.84 13.60
CA ASN A 408 9.97 20.66 14.34
C ASN A 408 10.89 19.81 13.47
N ILE A 409 12.09 19.50 14.00
CA ILE A 409 13.09 18.67 13.34
C ILE A 409 13.63 17.64 14.34
N GLY A 410 13.51 16.37 14.00
CA GLY A 410 14.18 15.27 14.69
C GLY A 410 15.47 14.90 13.95
N VAL A 411 16.61 14.83 14.65
CA VAL A 411 17.88 14.39 14.06
C VAL A 411 18.41 13.15 14.76
N ALA A 412 18.95 12.21 13.98
CA ALA A 412 19.49 10.97 14.49
C ALA A 412 20.75 10.52 13.73
N ILE A 413 21.46 9.56 14.32
CA ILE A 413 22.52 8.84 13.64
C ILE A 413 21.94 7.50 13.18
N VAL A 414 22.15 7.18 11.91
CA VAL A 414 21.68 5.94 11.28
C VAL A 414 22.89 5.13 10.80
N HIS A 415 22.74 3.80 10.82
CA HIS A 415 23.70 2.82 10.32
C HIS A 415 22.98 1.83 9.43
N GLY A 416 23.61 1.38 8.37
CA GLY A 416 23.02 0.44 7.41
C GLY A 416 22.43 1.12 6.17
N CYS A 417 22.61 2.46 6.03
CA CYS A 417 22.17 3.18 4.82
C CYS A 417 23.08 2.96 3.62
N GLY A 418 24.40 2.81 3.85
CA GLY A 418 25.38 2.51 2.81
C GLY A 418 25.74 3.63 1.82
N LEU A 419 25.17 4.85 1.95
CA LEU A 419 25.47 5.98 1.06
C LEU A 419 26.96 6.32 1.09
N LYS A 420 27.55 6.55 -0.09
CA LYS A 420 28.98 6.92 -0.24
C LYS A 420 29.18 8.41 -0.41
N GLU A 421 28.18 9.12 -0.88
CA GLU A 421 28.16 10.57 -1.06
C GLU A 421 26.72 11.06 -1.18
N GLY A 422 26.48 12.37 -1.05
CA GLY A 422 25.19 12.99 -1.29
C GLY A 422 24.15 12.80 -0.19
N ALA A 423 22.91 12.99 -0.58
CA ALA A 423 21.73 12.82 0.25
C ALA A 423 20.52 12.30 -0.55
N VAL A 424 19.64 11.58 0.14
CA VAL A 424 18.34 11.12 -0.36
C VAL A 424 17.26 11.67 0.55
N ALA A 425 16.21 12.25 -0.04
CA ALA A 425 15.07 12.75 0.71
C ALA A 425 13.74 12.35 0.08
N THR A 426 12.72 12.15 0.91
CA THR A 426 11.37 11.81 0.49
C THR A 426 10.31 12.37 1.42
N THR A 427 9.10 12.55 0.89
CA THR A 427 7.87 12.78 1.66
C THR A 427 7.01 11.54 1.82
N ILE A 428 7.42 10.41 1.24
CA ILE A 428 6.80 9.09 1.45
C ILE A 428 7.47 8.46 2.68
N ALA A 429 6.99 8.80 3.86
CA ALA A 429 7.56 8.35 5.14
C ALA A 429 6.43 7.91 6.07
N HIS A 430 6.12 6.62 6.06
CA HIS A 430 5.02 6.02 6.82
C HIS A 430 5.17 6.24 8.33
N ASP A 431 4.08 6.50 9.07
CA ASP A 431 2.70 6.71 8.55
C ASP A 431 2.35 8.19 8.53
N SER A 432 3.14 9.05 9.21
CA SER A 432 2.87 10.49 9.35
C SER A 432 3.31 11.31 8.14
N HIS A 433 4.08 10.73 7.24
CA HIS A 433 4.55 11.32 5.99
C HIS A 433 5.23 12.69 6.15
N ASN A 434 6.02 12.85 7.21
CA ASN A 434 6.94 13.96 7.35
C ASN A 434 8.06 13.88 6.31
N ALA A 435 8.74 14.98 6.02
CA ALA A 435 9.90 14.92 5.14
C ALA A 435 11.06 14.24 5.86
N ILE A 436 11.58 13.16 5.27
CA ILE A 436 12.76 12.45 5.78
C ILE A 436 13.93 12.68 4.83
N VAL A 437 15.13 12.87 5.40
CA VAL A 437 16.38 12.99 4.64
C VAL A 437 17.49 12.24 5.33
N VAL A 438 18.28 11.49 4.55
CA VAL A 438 19.53 10.89 5.01
C VAL A 438 20.67 11.38 4.12
N GLY A 439 21.83 11.67 4.73
CA GLY A 439 22.93 12.20 3.95
C GLY A 439 24.31 12.06 4.60
N THR A 440 25.31 12.21 3.76
CA THR A 440 26.72 12.20 4.14
C THR A 440 27.24 13.57 4.56
N ASN A 441 26.49 14.64 4.27
CA ASN A 441 26.79 16.02 4.63
C ASN A 441 25.54 16.90 4.70
N ASP A 442 25.60 17.99 5.47
CA ASP A 442 24.46 18.86 5.73
C ASP A 442 24.03 19.69 4.50
N ASP A 443 24.98 20.06 3.61
CA ASP A 443 24.69 20.88 2.43
C ASP A 443 23.77 20.14 1.45
N ASP A 444 24.10 18.87 1.16
CA ASP A 444 23.28 18.02 0.29
C ASP A 444 21.93 17.68 0.93
N MET A 445 21.87 17.48 2.26
CA MET A 445 20.61 17.25 2.99
C MET A 445 19.69 18.46 2.91
N ILE A 446 20.19 19.67 3.14
CA ILE A 446 19.42 20.91 3.04
C ILE A 446 18.92 21.11 1.60
N LYS A 447 19.81 20.91 0.61
CA LYS A 447 19.43 21.04 -0.81
C LYS A 447 18.34 20.06 -1.20
N ALA A 448 18.35 18.83 -0.68
CA ALA A 448 17.32 17.84 -0.93
C ALA A 448 15.96 18.26 -0.33
N LEU A 449 15.94 18.80 0.89
CA LEU A 449 14.73 19.32 1.53
C LEU A 449 14.16 20.56 0.81
N GLU A 450 15.03 21.46 0.34
CA GLU A 450 14.62 22.61 -0.50
C GLU A 450 13.94 22.14 -1.80
N ALA A 451 14.51 21.14 -2.46
CA ALA A 451 13.94 20.58 -3.68
C ALA A 451 12.58 19.89 -3.43
N LEU A 452 12.43 19.13 -2.31
CA LEU A 452 11.13 18.58 -1.92
C LEU A 452 10.06 19.67 -1.71
N GLN A 453 10.43 20.79 -1.05
CA GLN A 453 9.52 21.93 -0.87
C GLN A 453 9.13 22.56 -2.20
N GLU A 454 10.09 22.76 -3.09
CA GLU A 454 9.86 23.40 -4.40
C GLU A 454 8.94 22.56 -5.30
N MET A 455 9.13 21.26 -5.34
CA MET A 455 8.31 20.34 -6.16
C MET A 455 7.05 19.82 -5.47
N GLN A 456 6.77 20.26 -4.22
CA GLN A 456 5.63 19.85 -3.39
C GLN A 456 5.61 18.36 -3.06
N GLY A 457 6.78 17.80 -2.78
CA GLY A 457 6.94 16.42 -2.32
C GLY A 457 7.39 15.43 -3.39
N GLY A 458 7.73 14.24 -2.94
CA GLY A 458 8.22 13.15 -3.77
C GLY A 458 9.55 12.58 -3.31
N LEU A 459 10.39 12.23 -4.27
CA LEU A 459 11.73 11.64 -4.09
C LEU A 459 12.79 12.55 -4.68
N VAL A 460 13.89 12.78 -3.96
CA VAL A 460 15.01 13.63 -4.40
C VAL A 460 16.34 13.00 -4.04
N ILE A 461 17.25 13.00 -5.00
CA ILE A 461 18.64 12.59 -4.81
C ILE A 461 19.55 13.76 -5.14
N VAL A 462 20.40 14.13 -4.19
CA VAL A 462 21.35 15.23 -4.30
C VAL A 462 22.77 14.71 -4.17
N ARG A 463 23.66 15.27 -4.98
CA ARG A 463 25.09 14.99 -4.95
C ARG A 463 25.88 16.26 -5.25
N ASN A 464 26.80 16.63 -4.34
CA ASN A 464 27.67 17.81 -4.47
C ASN A 464 26.89 19.12 -4.73
N GLY A 465 25.75 19.32 -4.04
CA GLY A 465 24.91 20.50 -4.16
C GLY A 465 23.96 20.53 -5.36
N GLU A 466 23.98 19.50 -6.19
CA GLU A 466 23.12 19.39 -7.38
C GLU A 466 22.08 18.27 -7.22
N VAL A 467 20.83 18.53 -7.63
CA VAL A 467 19.79 17.49 -7.77
C VAL A 467 20.14 16.64 -8.99
N ILE A 468 20.45 15.37 -8.78
CA ILE A 468 20.83 14.44 -9.87
C ILE A 468 19.68 13.58 -10.35
N ALA A 469 18.63 13.42 -9.57
CA ALA A 469 17.35 12.83 -9.94
C ALA A 469 16.24 13.29 -9.01
N SER A 470 15.00 13.37 -9.50
CA SER A 470 13.83 13.67 -8.69
C SER A 470 12.55 13.15 -9.34
N LEU A 471 11.59 12.77 -8.49
CA LEU A 471 10.23 12.43 -8.87
C LEU A 471 9.26 13.30 -8.07
N SER A 472 8.53 14.19 -8.74
CA SER A 472 7.53 15.04 -8.09
C SER A 472 6.24 14.29 -7.83
N LEU A 473 5.74 14.37 -6.59
CA LEU A 473 4.49 13.77 -6.14
C LEU A 473 3.61 14.85 -5.48
N PRO A 474 3.05 15.78 -6.27
CA PRO A 474 2.41 16.98 -5.72
C PRO A 474 1.07 16.71 -5.03
N ILE A 475 0.47 15.53 -5.22
CA ILE A 475 -0.78 15.16 -4.55
C ILE A 475 -0.44 14.64 -3.16
N ALA A 476 -0.67 15.46 -2.16
CA ALA A 476 -0.36 15.21 -0.75
C ALA A 476 1.13 14.90 -0.48
N GLY A 477 2.04 15.15 -1.43
CA GLY A 477 3.43 14.72 -1.34
C GLY A 477 3.62 13.20 -1.50
N LEU A 478 2.62 12.48 -1.99
CA LEU A 478 2.56 11.01 -2.06
C LEU A 478 2.30 10.49 -3.46
N MET A 479 1.50 11.19 -4.25
CA MET A 479 1.01 10.72 -5.54
C MET A 479 1.17 11.78 -6.63
N THR A 480 1.09 11.32 -7.87
CA THR A 480 1.02 12.19 -9.06
C THR A 480 -0.20 11.85 -9.92
N ASN A 481 -0.69 12.82 -10.66
CA ASN A 481 -1.70 12.63 -11.70
C ASN A 481 -1.09 12.46 -13.11
N GLU A 482 0.23 12.33 -13.20
CA GLU A 482 0.89 11.96 -14.44
C GLU A 482 0.55 10.50 -14.78
N PRO A 483 0.36 10.16 -16.05
CA PRO A 483 0.21 8.77 -16.48
C PRO A 483 1.42 7.92 -16.11
N ALA A 484 1.18 6.63 -15.82
CA ALA A 484 2.23 5.72 -15.37
C ALA A 484 3.42 5.61 -16.34
N ASP A 485 3.17 5.70 -17.66
CA ASP A 485 4.22 5.71 -18.70
C ASP A 485 5.16 6.93 -18.63
N MET A 486 4.74 8.01 -17.96
CA MET A 486 5.56 9.18 -17.66
C MET A 486 6.29 9.05 -16.32
N VAL A 487 5.74 8.29 -15.37
CA VAL A 487 6.30 8.10 -14.03
C VAL A 487 7.43 7.05 -14.03
N VAL A 488 7.22 5.94 -14.73
CA VAL A 488 8.19 4.82 -14.78
C VAL A 488 9.59 5.24 -15.21
N PRO A 489 9.79 6.01 -16.30
CA PRO A 489 11.13 6.46 -16.65
C PRO A 489 11.80 7.32 -15.57
N LYS A 490 11.02 8.11 -14.82
CA LYS A 490 11.55 8.91 -13.70
C LYS A 490 11.96 8.03 -12.51
N LEU A 491 11.23 6.93 -12.25
CA LEU A 491 11.63 5.95 -11.25
C LEU A 491 12.93 5.23 -11.65
N GLU A 492 13.08 4.87 -12.92
CA GLU A 492 14.33 4.31 -13.43
C GLU A 492 15.50 5.28 -13.26
N GLU A 493 15.29 6.59 -13.54
CA GLU A 493 16.31 7.63 -13.27
C GLU A 493 16.67 7.73 -11.78
N ILE A 494 15.68 7.60 -10.88
CA ILE A 494 15.89 7.55 -9.43
C ILE A 494 16.75 6.35 -9.07
N HIS A 495 16.42 5.15 -9.55
CA HIS A 495 17.18 3.92 -9.29
C HIS A 495 18.62 4.04 -9.79
N GLU A 496 18.83 4.56 -11.00
CA GLU A 496 20.17 4.80 -11.55
C GLU A 496 20.98 5.82 -10.72
N ALA A 497 20.31 6.89 -10.25
CA ALA A 497 20.95 7.91 -9.44
C ALA A 497 21.35 7.37 -8.05
N ILE A 498 20.48 6.55 -7.44
CA ILE A 498 20.78 5.87 -6.18
C ILE A 498 21.98 4.95 -6.36
N HIS A 499 22.05 4.14 -7.40
CA HIS A 499 23.21 3.27 -7.63
C HIS A 499 24.54 4.04 -7.78
N LYS A 500 24.50 5.29 -8.26
CA LYS A 500 25.71 6.13 -8.33
C LYS A 500 26.23 6.52 -6.96
N ILE A 501 25.36 6.81 -5.98
CA ILE A 501 25.71 7.21 -4.62
C ILE A 501 25.72 6.06 -3.62
N HIS A 502 25.13 4.91 -4.00
CA HIS A 502 25.02 3.69 -3.19
C HIS A 502 25.19 2.42 -4.05
N PRO A 503 26.43 2.06 -4.46
CA PRO A 503 26.68 0.99 -5.43
C PRO A 503 26.25 -0.41 -5.00
N THR A 504 25.96 -0.64 -3.73
CA THR A 504 25.63 -1.95 -3.16
C THR A 504 24.16 -2.06 -2.73
N LEU A 505 23.33 -1.05 -3.02
CA LEU A 505 21.92 -1.08 -2.66
C LEU A 505 21.20 -2.17 -3.48
N SER A 506 20.56 -3.08 -2.78
CA SER A 506 19.73 -4.14 -3.35
C SER A 506 18.24 -3.92 -3.12
N TYR A 507 17.85 -2.73 -2.67
CA TYR A 507 16.47 -2.40 -2.32
C TYR A 507 15.81 -1.54 -3.39
N HIS A 508 14.52 -1.79 -3.61
CA HIS A 508 13.61 -0.84 -4.24
C HIS A 508 13.24 0.24 -3.21
N PHE A 509 13.13 1.48 -3.62
CA PHE A 509 12.72 2.61 -2.78
C PHE A 509 11.24 2.79 -2.84
#